data_2e9a9f6bbb39507e0c9ec47a806889f5
#
_entry.id   2e9a9f6bbb39507e0c9ec47a806889f5
#
_cell.length_a   1.000
_cell.length_b   1.000
_cell.length_c   1.000
_cell.angle_alpha   90.00
_cell.angle_beta   90.00
_cell.angle_gamma   90.00
#
_symmetry.space_group_name_H-M   'P 1'
#
loop_
_entity.id
_entity.type
_entity.pdbx_description
1 polymer ?
#
loop_
_entity_poly.entity_id
_entity_poly.type
_entity_poly.pdbx_seq_one_letter_code
_entity_poly.pdbx_strand_id
1 'polypeptide(L)'
;MKYILSLLVLIGSTIGNAQSIYDDFDGNGNIKNWFGDNCRLDTSFNNPFMDSVNGSNKVMQYNDNGGQFANARFDVAKNFTLIDSSTFTLLIYVPSSSITGSSNNQISLKLQDKNLAEPWSTQCEIIKPLILDKWQWVSFNFAKDNYINLDPNSLPPTKRQDFNRVLLQINGENNSNRVIAYIDNFYFYSNDSVPKSKYNHLVWSDEFNTNGDLDSGKWFRQTLLPNGESWYNGEIQHYTNRLSNASVSDGILKIVAKKETFTDQGKTKNYTSARLNSKFAFTYGRVEIKAKLPTGVGTWPAIWTLGQNINEPGAYWSNRGFGTKNWPACGEIDIMEHWGNNQNFVQSAMHTSSSSGNTINKGGRIVTTASSEFHIYTLEWSPEKMEFAVDGITHYTYEPSVYNSSTWPFNEPQYLILNIAIQPSIAANFTQSAMDIDYIRVFQEKATGLDAVIHKPRFNFFPNPISDQINIDLLNNFNENTTVIITNLLGKVVYTHEVFVNGSNLQLNHLTHLNSGLYLLTFALNNRIHQFKFIKN
;
A
#
# COMPACT_ATOMS: atom_id res chain seq x y z
N MET A 1 48.17 -39.20 -5.18
CA MET A 1 47.49 -38.01 -5.75
C MET A 1 46.03 -38.37 -6.00
N LYS A 2 45.15 -38.00 -5.11
CA LYS A 2 43.71 -38.16 -5.28
C LYS A 2 43.11 -36.76 -5.39
N TYR A 3 42.55 -36.43 -6.54
CA TYR A 3 41.83 -35.20 -6.78
C TYR A 3 40.43 -35.35 -6.20
N ILE A 4 40.08 -34.51 -5.23
CA ILE A 4 38.70 -34.36 -4.73
C ILE A 4 38.06 -33.25 -5.58
N LEU A 5 37.10 -33.65 -6.41
CA LEU A 5 36.24 -32.76 -7.20
C LEU A 5 35.12 -32.25 -6.30
N SER A 6 35.21 -31.02 -5.83
CA SER A 6 34.13 -30.38 -5.08
C SER A 6 33.03 -29.94 -6.06
N LEU A 7 31.89 -30.60 -6.00
CA LEU A 7 30.69 -30.24 -6.74
C LEU A 7 30.02 -29.04 -6.03
N LEU A 8 30.13 -27.85 -6.59
CA LEU A 8 29.38 -26.66 -6.16
C LEU A 8 27.95 -26.83 -6.64
N VAL A 9 27.05 -27.21 -5.73
CA VAL A 9 25.62 -27.15 -5.98
C VAL A 9 25.18 -25.68 -5.86
N LEU A 10 24.98 -25.02 -7.00
CA LEU A 10 24.27 -23.75 -7.05
C LEU A 10 22.78 -24.05 -6.72
N ILE A 11 22.39 -23.77 -5.49
CA ILE A 11 20.97 -23.69 -5.14
C ILE A 11 20.49 -22.34 -5.71
N GLY A 12 19.96 -22.37 -6.92
CA GLY A 12 19.19 -21.27 -7.47
C GLY A 12 17.91 -21.09 -6.65
N SER A 13 17.88 -20.07 -5.79
CA SER A 13 16.64 -19.62 -5.18
C SER A 13 15.73 -19.10 -6.30
N THR A 14 14.74 -19.87 -6.68
CA THR A 14 13.64 -19.38 -7.51
C THR A 14 12.87 -18.35 -6.68
N ILE A 15 13.08 -17.08 -6.99
CA ILE A 15 12.24 -15.99 -6.50
C ILE A 15 10.84 -16.26 -7.08
N GLY A 16 9.93 -16.73 -6.24
CA GLY A 16 8.54 -16.88 -6.58
C GLY A 16 7.94 -15.48 -6.80
N ASN A 17 7.73 -15.11 -8.06
CA ASN A 17 7.00 -13.88 -8.38
C ASN A 17 5.54 -14.02 -7.94
N ALA A 18 5.04 -13.02 -7.23
CA ALA A 18 3.63 -12.85 -6.92
C ALA A 18 2.78 -12.97 -8.20
N GLN A 19 1.76 -13.85 -8.18
CA GLN A 19 0.84 -13.98 -9.29
C GLN A 19 -0.41 -13.15 -8.98
N SER A 20 -0.36 -11.84 -9.21
CA SER A 20 -1.57 -11.06 -9.32
C SER A 20 -2.09 -11.15 -10.75
N ILE A 21 -3.37 -11.52 -10.92
CA ILE A 21 -4.03 -11.63 -12.21
C ILE A 21 -5.23 -10.71 -12.16
N TYR A 22 -5.34 -9.78 -13.11
CA TYR A 22 -6.43 -8.82 -13.10
C TYR A 22 -6.75 -8.30 -14.50
N ASP A 23 -7.98 -7.83 -14.67
CA ASP A 23 -8.46 -7.12 -15.84
C ASP A 23 -9.60 -6.18 -15.43
N ASP A 24 -9.44 -4.89 -15.70
CA ASP A 24 -10.46 -3.86 -15.49
C ASP A 24 -11.22 -3.50 -16.76
N PHE A 25 -10.91 -4.15 -17.88
CA PHE A 25 -11.47 -3.93 -19.22
C PHE A 25 -11.36 -2.49 -19.74
N ASP A 26 -10.79 -1.56 -18.98
CA ASP A 26 -10.43 -0.19 -19.38
C ASP A 26 -8.99 -0.09 -19.93
N GLY A 27 -8.28 -1.21 -20.04
CA GLY A 27 -6.94 -1.32 -20.64
C GLY A 27 -5.80 -1.49 -19.64
N ASN A 28 -6.07 -1.69 -18.36
CA ASN A 28 -5.05 -1.90 -17.31
C ASN A 28 -4.95 -3.37 -16.86
N GLY A 29 -5.38 -4.32 -17.68
CA GLY A 29 -5.33 -5.74 -17.37
C GLY A 29 -3.99 -6.40 -17.68
N ASN A 30 -3.71 -7.55 -17.02
CA ASN A 30 -2.62 -8.45 -17.38
C ASN A 30 -3.10 -9.80 -17.94
N ILE A 31 -4.41 -10.01 -18.04
CA ILE A 31 -5.01 -11.13 -18.75
C ILE A 31 -4.93 -10.83 -20.24
N LYS A 32 -4.11 -11.58 -20.97
CA LYS A 32 -3.84 -11.29 -22.39
C LYS A 32 -5.03 -11.56 -23.30
N ASN A 33 -5.77 -12.62 -23.03
CA ASN A 33 -6.87 -13.05 -23.90
C ASN A 33 -7.98 -13.68 -23.06
N TRP A 34 -9.20 -13.27 -23.32
CA TRP A 34 -10.42 -13.92 -22.91
C TRP A 34 -11.01 -14.72 -24.09
N PHE A 35 -11.52 -15.88 -23.80
CA PHE A 35 -12.11 -16.79 -24.80
C PHE A 35 -13.53 -17.15 -24.38
N GLY A 36 -14.47 -17.12 -25.33
CA GLY A 36 -15.83 -17.59 -25.12
C GLY A 36 -15.98 -19.03 -25.63
N ASP A 37 -16.31 -19.95 -24.71
CA ASP A 37 -16.72 -21.32 -25.08
C ASP A 37 -18.25 -21.33 -25.13
N ASN A 38 -18.85 -21.68 -26.27
CA ASN A 38 -20.30 -21.64 -26.51
C ASN A 38 -21.00 -20.29 -26.20
N CYS A 39 -20.25 -19.22 -26.08
CA CYS A 39 -20.77 -17.85 -25.90
C CYS A 39 -19.91 -16.85 -26.67
N ARG A 40 -20.42 -15.62 -26.82
CA ARG A 40 -19.65 -14.49 -27.38
C ARG A 40 -19.19 -13.59 -26.24
N LEU A 41 -17.97 -13.09 -26.38
CA LEU A 41 -17.39 -12.10 -25.47
C LEU A 41 -17.02 -10.84 -26.24
N ASP A 42 -17.26 -9.68 -25.64
CA ASP A 42 -16.72 -8.40 -26.04
C ASP A 42 -16.05 -7.77 -24.82
N THR A 43 -14.73 -7.75 -24.79
CA THR A 43 -13.92 -7.27 -23.65
C THR A 43 -13.70 -5.76 -23.68
N SER A 44 -14.31 -5.04 -24.60
CA SER A 44 -14.23 -3.58 -24.73
C SER A 44 -15.61 -2.93 -24.88
N PHE A 45 -16.65 -3.62 -24.43
CA PHE A 45 -18.03 -3.15 -24.54
C PHE A 45 -18.24 -1.88 -23.70
N ASN A 46 -19.01 -0.92 -24.23
CA ASN A 46 -19.35 0.27 -23.45
C ASN A 46 -20.29 -0.15 -22.29
N ASN A 47 -19.97 0.28 -21.07
CA ASN A 47 -20.81 -0.03 -19.92
C ASN A 47 -22.21 0.59 -20.06
N PRO A 48 -23.28 -0.22 -20.21
CA PRO A 48 -24.63 0.31 -20.41
C PRO A 48 -25.36 0.61 -19.08
N PHE A 49 -24.76 0.26 -17.93
CA PHE A 49 -25.36 0.36 -16.61
C PHE A 49 -24.44 1.07 -15.60
N MET A 50 -23.84 2.18 -16.03
CA MET A 50 -22.98 2.98 -15.12
C MET A 50 -23.77 3.49 -13.93
N ASP A 51 -23.22 3.26 -12.73
CA ASP A 51 -23.80 3.76 -11.48
C ASP A 51 -22.70 4.09 -10.45
N SER A 52 -23.10 4.32 -9.19
CA SER A 52 -22.15 4.61 -8.11
C SER A 52 -21.29 3.40 -7.68
N VAL A 53 -21.66 2.18 -8.08
CA VAL A 53 -20.90 0.95 -7.80
C VAL A 53 -19.93 0.64 -8.94
N ASN A 54 -20.34 0.91 -10.18
CA ASN A 54 -19.49 0.77 -11.35
C ASN A 54 -19.58 1.99 -12.27
N GLY A 55 -18.62 2.89 -12.12
CA GLY A 55 -18.44 4.06 -12.99
C GLY A 55 -17.50 3.84 -14.17
N SER A 56 -17.04 2.60 -14.41
CA SER A 56 -16.16 2.24 -15.52
C SER A 56 -16.81 2.49 -16.87
N ASN A 57 -16.05 2.98 -17.85
CA ASN A 57 -16.56 3.21 -19.22
C ASN A 57 -16.65 1.91 -20.02
N LYS A 58 -15.81 0.93 -19.70
CA LYS A 58 -15.73 -0.34 -20.41
C LYS A 58 -15.94 -1.51 -19.47
N VAL A 59 -16.48 -2.59 -20.04
CA VAL A 59 -16.75 -3.85 -19.33
C VAL A 59 -16.62 -5.00 -20.32
N MET A 60 -16.50 -6.22 -19.84
CA MET A 60 -16.69 -7.40 -20.68
C MET A 60 -18.19 -7.72 -20.77
N GLN A 61 -18.74 -7.74 -21.98
CA GLN A 61 -20.05 -8.34 -22.24
C GLN A 61 -19.88 -9.85 -22.45
N TYR A 62 -20.54 -10.62 -21.61
CA TYR A 62 -20.75 -12.05 -21.75
C TYR A 62 -22.13 -12.27 -22.41
N ASN A 63 -22.19 -12.99 -23.52
CA ASN A 63 -23.42 -13.21 -24.28
C ASN A 63 -23.56 -14.71 -24.61
N ASP A 64 -24.32 -15.40 -23.80
CA ASP A 64 -24.73 -16.76 -24.02
C ASP A 64 -26.04 -16.80 -24.82
N ASN A 65 -26.00 -17.35 -26.02
CA ASN A 65 -27.13 -17.49 -26.94
C ASN A 65 -27.84 -18.86 -26.79
N GLY A 66 -27.71 -19.55 -25.67
CA GLY A 66 -28.27 -20.87 -25.40
C GLY A 66 -27.28 -22.00 -25.59
N GLY A 67 -26.00 -21.74 -25.33
CA GLY A 67 -24.95 -22.76 -25.27
C GLY A 67 -25.05 -23.61 -24.00
N GLN A 68 -25.01 -24.94 -24.13
CA GLN A 68 -25.15 -25.84 -22.96
C GLN A 68 -24.00 -25.68 -21.93
N PHE A 69 -22.81 -25.26 -22.39
CA PHE A 69 -21.59 -25.09 -21.59
C PHE A 69 -20.94 -23.73 -21.86
N ALA A 70 -21.73 -22.67 -21.81
CA ALA A 70 -21.26 -21.34 -22.10
C ALA A 70 -20.31 -20.83 -21.00
N ASN A 71 -19.05 -20.56 -21.32
CA ASN A 71 -18.06 -20.07 -20.38
C ASN A 71 -17.24 -18.92 -20.96
N ALA A 72 -16.95 -17.89 -20.15
CA ALA A 72 -15.86 -16.98 -20.40
C ALA A 72 -14.61 -17.51 -19.69
N ARG A 73 -13.50 -17.70 -20.40
CA ARG A 73 -12.29 -18.28 -19.83
C ARG A 73 -11.02 -17.55 -20.20
N PHE A 74 -10.01 -17.71 -19.38
CA PHE A 74 -8.63 -17.38 -19.69
C PHE A 74 -7.66 -18.42 -19.12
N ASP A 75 -6.46 -18.44 -19.69
CA ASP A 75 -5.39 -19.35 -19.30
C ASP A 75 -4.20 -18.57 -18.73
N VAL A 76 -3.54 -19.14 -17.74
CA VAL A 76 -2.33 -18.58 -17.16
C VAL A 76 -1.10 -19.43 -17.49
N ALA A 77 0.06 -18.81 -17.46
CA ALA A 77 1.33 -19.48 -17.75
C ALA A 77 1.85 -20.33 -16.58
N LYS A 78 1.56 -19.90 -15.35
CA LYS A 78 1.94 -20.60 -14.11
C LYS A 78 0.69 -21.12 -13.41
N ASN A 79 0.80 -22.29 -12.83
CA ASN A 79 -0.29 -22.88 -12.05
C ASN A 79 -0.58 -22.03 -10.81
N PHE A 80 -1.86 -21.99 -10.42
CA PHE A 80 -2.27 -21.33 -9.19
C PHE A 80 -1.76 -22.10 -7.97
N THR A 81 -1.30 -21.36 -6.98
CA THR A 81 -1.12 -21.86 -5.61
C THR A 81 -2.27 -21.30 -4.77
N LEU A 82 -3.20 -22.16 -4.37
CA LEU A 82 -4.37 -21.77 -3.59
C LEU A 82 -4.10 -21.97 -2.10
N ILE A 83 -4.21 -20.89 -1.35
CA ILE A 83 -4.06 -20.86 0.12
C ILE A 83 -5.29 -20.19 0.73
N ASP A 84 -5.36 -20.12 2.05
CA ASP A 84 -6.49 -19.55 2.79
C ASP A 84 -6.83 -18.11 2.40
N SER A 85 -5.84 -17.34 1.95
CA SER A 85 -6.01 -15.95 1.49
C SER A 85 -6.24 -15.81 -0.01
N SER A 86 -6.12 -16.90 -0.79
CA SER A 86 -6.32 -16.87 -2.25
C SER A 86 -7.77 -16.60 -2.58
N THR A 87 -8.03 -15.48 -3.26
CA THR A 87 -9.40 -15.08 -3.60
C THR A 87 -9.47 -14.60 -5.04
N PHE A 88 -10.47 -15.07 -5.76
CA PHE A 88 -10.91 -14.52 -7.04
C PHE A 88 -12.09 -13.59 -6.77
N THR A 89 -12.10 -12.41 -7.36
CA THR A 89 -13.17 -11.43 -7.18
C THR A 89 -13.48 -10.76 -8.51
N LEU A 90 -14.74 -10.47 -8.75
CA LEU A 90 -15.18 -9.72 -9.92
C LEU A 90 -16.45 -8.92 -9.61
N LEU A 91 -16.70 -7.91 -10.44
CA LEU A 91 -17.92 -7.13 -10.42
C LEU A 91 -18.83 -7.60 -11.56
N ILE A 92 -20.11 -7.86 -11.30
CA ILE A 92 -21.05 -8.39 -12.30
C ILE A 92 -22.40 -7.68 -12.22
N TYR A 93 -22.99 -7.45 -13.41
CA TYR A 93 -24.36 -7.00 -13.58
C TYR A 93 -25.09 -7.93 -14.56
N VAL A 94 -26.26 -8.42 -14.18
CA VAL A 94 -27.09 -9.26 -15.05
C VAL A 94 -28.48 -8.63 -15.14
N PRO A 95 -28.88 -8.08 -16.32
CA PRO A 95 -30.23 -7.55 -16.49
C PRO A 95 -31.28 -8.66 -16.43
N SER A 96 -32.35 -8.49 -15.66
CA SER A 96 -33.46 -9.44 -15.64
C SER A 96 -34.11 -9.63 -17.01
N SER A 97 -34.09 -8.62 -17.84
CA SER A 97 -34.60 -8.66 -19.21
C SER A 97 -33.73 -9.50 -20.17
N SER A 98 -32.52 -9.85 -19.79
CA SER A 98 -31.58 -10.62 -20.63
C SER A 98 -31.60 -12.13 -20.36
N ILE A 99 -32.34 -12.58 -19.36
CA ILE A 99 -32.41 -13.97 -18.96
C ILE A 99 -33.66 -14.64 -19.52
N THR A 100 -33.50 -15.87 -20.03
CA THR A 100 -34.61 -16.73 -20.43
C THR A 100 -34.62 -18.01 -19.58
N GLY A 101 -35.79 -18.64 -19.49
CA GLY A 101 -35.95 -19.89 -18.74
C GLY A 101 -36.07 -19.70 -17.23
N SER A 102 -35.90 -20.80 -16.50
CA SER A 102 -36.11 -20.88 -15.04
C SER A 102 -34.88 -21.30 -14.26
N SER A 103 -33.67 -21.18 -14.85
CA SER A 103 -32.42 -21.51 -14.17
C SER A 103 -32.16 -20.56 -12.99
N ASN A 104 -31.44 -21.05 -12.00
CA ASN A 104 -31.05 -20.23 -10.86
C ASN A 104 -30.15 -19.06 -11.32
N ASN A 105 -30.43 -17.88 -10.79
CA ASN A 105 -29.54 -16.73 -11.01
C ASN A 105 -28.25 -16.96 -10.22
N GLN A 106 -27.22 -17.39 -10.91
CA GLN A 106 -25.94 -17.76 -10.30
C GLN A 106 -24.77 -17.51 -11.22
N ILE A 107 -23.59 -17.41 -10.63
CA ILE A 107 -22.32 -17.46 -11.31
C ILE A 107 -21.48 -18.57 -10.69
N SER A 108 -20.79 -19.36 -11.51
CA SER A 108 -19.72 -20.22 -11.05
C SER A 108 -18.36 -19.76 -11.54
N LEU A 109 -17.35 -19.89 -10.68
CA LEU A 109 -15.95 -19.82 -11.06
C LEU A 109 -15.36 -21.21 -10.99
N LYS A 110 -14.76 -21.65 -12.10
CA LYS A 110 -14.21 -22.98 -12.29
C LYS A 110 -12.72 -22.92 -12.51
N LEU A 111 -11.99 -23.87 -11.96
CA LEU A 111 -10.56 -24.07 -12.18
C LEU A 111 -10.32 -25.41 -12.84
N GLN A 112 -9.41 -25.45 -13.83
CA GLN A 112 -9.07 -26.64 -14.61
C GLN A 112 -7.57 -26.68 -14.93
N ASP A 113 -7.05 -27.86 -15.28
CA ASP A 113 -5.75 -28.04 -15.94
C ASP A 113 -5.92 -27.99 -17.46
N LYS A 114 -5.51 -26.87 -18.08
CA LYS A 114 -5.56 -26.67 -19.52
C LYS A 114 -4.67 -27.63 -20.33
N ASN A 115 -3.70 -28.28 -19.68
CA ASN A 115 -2.70 -29.09 -20.37
C ASN A 115 -3.22 -30.50 -20.71
N LEU A 116 -4.35 -30.89 -20.14
CA LEU A 116 -4.99 -32.17 -20.45
C LEU A 116 -5.81 -32.09 -21.73
N ALA A 117 -5.99 -33.24 -22.40
CA ALA A 117 -6.88 -33.35 -23.55
C ALA A 117 -8.34 -33.06 -23.17
N GLU A 118 -8.71 -33.41 -21.95
CA GLU A 118 -10.03 -33.16 -21.36
C GLU A 118 -9.88 -32.31 -20.07
N PRO A 119 -9.68 -31.00 -20.18
CA PRO A 119 -9.46 -30.12 -19.02
C PRO A 119 -10.57 -30.18 -17.97
N TRP A 120 -11.82 -30.39 -18.41
CA TRP A 120 -12.98 -30.48 -17.53
C TRP A 120 -12.89 -31.66 -16.55
N SER A 121 -12.15 -32.72 -16.87
CA SER A 121 -11.95 -33.85 -15.95
C SER A 121 -11.30 -33.47 -14.62
N THR A 122 -10.62 -32.34 -14.58
CA THR A 122 -9.96 -31.78 -13.38
C THR A 122 -10.76 -30.67 -12.71
N GLN A 123 -11.97 -30.39 -13.21
CA GLN A 123 -12.74 -29.22 -12.78
C GLN A 123 -13.01 -29.20 -11.28
N CYS A 124 -12.76 -28.06 -10.67
CA CYS A 124 -13.24 -27.69 -9.35
C CYS A 124 -13.96 -26.33 -9.47
N GLU A 125 -15.16 -26.20 -8.91
CA GLU A 125 -15.97 -24.99 -9.04
C GLU A 125 -16.56 -24.52 -7.72
N ILE A 126 -16.81 -23.21 -7.62
CA ILE A 126 -17.60 -22.56 -6.59
C ILE A 126 -18.77 -21.85 -7.26
N ILE A 127 -19.97 -22.05 -6.74
CA ILE A 127 -21.21 -21.43 -7.25
C ILE A 127 -21.68 -20.39 -6.25
N LYS A 128 -22.00 -19.18 -6.75
CA LYS A 128 -22.54 -18.06 -5.95
C LYS A 128 -23.86 -17.56 -6.55
N PRO A 129 -24.87 -17.23 -5.71
CA PRO A 129 -26.11 -16.63 -6.20
C PRO A 129 -25.89 -15.21 -6.69
N LEU A 130 -26.72 -14.77 -7.64
CA LEU A 130 -26.73 -13.42 -8.18
C LEU A 130 -28.07 -12.73 -7.92
N ILE A 131 -28.00 -11.43 -7.70
CA ILE A 131 -29.16 -10.53 -7.68
C ILE A 131 -29.18 -9.78 -9.00
N LEU A 132 -30.31 -9.82 -9.71
CA LEU A 132 -30.46 -9.17 -11.00
C LEU A 132 -30.60 -7.64 -10.89
N ASP A 133 -30.35 -6.95 -11.99
CA ASP A 133 -30.56 -5.50 -12.16
C ASP A 133 -29.73 -4.62 -11.24
N LYS A 134 -28.57 -5.11 -10.79
CA LYS A 134 -27.60 -4.29 -10.05
C LYS A 134 -26.17 -4.81 -10.21
N TRP A 135 -25.22 -3.89 -10.13
CA TRP A 135 -23.81 -4.25 -9.97
C TRP A 135 -23.59 -4.85 -8.58
N GLN A 136 -22.85 -5.95 -8.53
CA GLN A 136 -22.49 -6.63 -7.30
C GLN A 136 -21.12 -7.29 -7.40
N TRP A 137 -20.38 -7.19 -6.32
CA TRP A 137 -19.13 -7.92 -6.18
C TRP A 137 -19.41 -9.38 -5.83
N VAL A 138 -18.68 -10.28 -6.45
CA VAL A 138 -18.72 -11.71 -6.15
C VAL A 138 -17.30 -12.19 -5.92
N SER A 139 -17.09 -12.89 -4.81
CA SER A 139 -15.79 -13.43 -4.42
C SER A 139 -15.84 -14.94 -4.26
N PHE A 140 -14.73 -15.61 -4.63
CA PHE A 140 -14.59 -17.05 -4.59
C PHE A 140 -13.27 -17.40 -3.89
N ASN A 141 -13.34 -18.15 -2.79
CA ASN A 141 -12.19 -18.60 -2.01
C ASN A 141 -12.22 -20.11 -1.84
N PHE A 142 -11.38 -20.83 -2.56
CA PHE A 142 -11.38 -22.31 -2.60
C PHE A 142 -10.91 -22.97 -1.28
N ALA A 143 -10.41 -22.21 -0.31
CA ALA A 143 -10.11 -22.71 1.02
C ALA A 143 -11.28 -22.55 2.00
N LYS A 144 -12.20 -21.59 1.76
CA LYS A 144 -13.25 -21.20 2.71
C LYS A 144 -14.67 -21.45 2.20
N ASP A 145 -14.89 -21.33 0.90
CA ASP A 145 -16.20 -21.55 0.28
C ASP A 145 -16.45 -23.04 0.01
N ASN A 146 -17.73 -23.40 -0.06
CA ASN A 146 -18.13 -24.71 -0.54
C ASN A 146 -17.78 -24.84 -2.02
N TYR A 147 -16.97 -25.83 -2.35
CA TYR A 147 -16.57 -26.16 -3.71
C TYR A 147 -17.09 -27.54 -4.14
N ILE A 148 -17.14 -27.76 -5.44
CA ILE A 148 -17.55 -29.02 -6.07
C ILE A 148 -16.39 -29.47 -6.97
N ASN A 149 -15.81 -30.63 -6.71
CA ASN A 149 -14.92 -31.31 -7.64
C ASN A 149 -15.78 -32.17 -8.60
N LEU A 150 -15.51 -32.10 -9.89
CA LEU A 150 -16.19 -32.96 -10.86
C LEU A 150 -15.85 -34.43 -10.62
N ASP A 151 -14.57 -34.74 -10.35
CA ASP A 151 -14.16 -36.06 -9.81
C ASP A 151 -14.15 -35.97 -8.27
N PRO A 152 -15.06 -36.73 -7.60
CA PRO A 152 -15.15 -36.68 -6.13
C PRO A 152 -13.91 -37.28 -5.42
N ASN A 153 -13.03 -37.99 -6.14
CA ASN A 153 -11.76 -38.48 -5.60
C ASN A 153 -10.62 -37.47 -5.69
N SER A 154 -10.84 -36.30 -6.32
CA SER A 154 -9.83 -35.24 -6.41
C SER A 154 -9.46 -34.72 -5.03
N LEU A 155 -8.18 -34.36 -4.88
CA LEU A 155 -7.70 -33.68 -3.66
C LEU A 155 -8.43 -32.32 -3.46
N PRO A 156 -8.51 -31.84 -2.22
CA PRO A 156 -8.97 -30.48 -1.95
C PRO A 156 -8.21 -29.45 -2.79
N PRO A 157 -8.86 -28.40 -3.30
CA PRO A 157 -8.24 -27.46 -4.24
C PRO A 157 -6.98 -26.79 -3.70
N THR A 158 -6.89 -26.54 -2.39
CA THR A 158 -5.68 -25.99 -1.72
C THR A 158 -4.50 -26.98 -1.67
N LYS A 159 -4.71 -28.23 -2.00
CA LYS A 159 -3.66 -29.28 -2.08
C LYS A 159 -3.26 -29.59 -3.52
N ARG A 160 -3.93 -28.97 -4.49
CA ARG A 160 -3.68 -29.16 -5.92
C ARG A 160 -2.75 -28.08 -6.45
N GLN A 161 -1.95 -28.42 -7.45
CA GLN A 161 -0.98 -27.55 -8.11
C GLN A 161 -1.08 -27.62 -9.64
N ASP A 162 -2.22 -28.08 -10.16
CA ASP A 162 -2.46 -28.32 -11.57
C ASP A 162 -3.38 -27.25 -12.21
N PHE A 163 -4.01 -26.40 -11.44
CA PHE A 163 -4.92 -25.37 -11.96
C PHE A 163 -4.19 -24.25 -12.68
N ASN A 164 -4.52 -24.06 -13.96
CA ASN A 164 -3.94 -22.98 -14.81
C ASN A 164 -4.95 -22.43 -15.83
N ARG A 165 -6.24 -22.73 -15.66
CA ARG A 165 -7.36 -22.20 -16.42
C ARG A 165 -8.47 -21.76 -15.48
N VAL A 166 -9.03 -20.58 -15.73
CA VAL A 166 -10.20 -20.03 -15.05
C VAL A 166 -11.36 -19.94 -16.03
N LEU A 167 -12.55 -20.36 -15.61
CA LEU A 167 -13.78 -20.20 -16.35
C LEU A 167 -14.84 -19.53 -15.48
N LEU A 168 -15.61 -18.63 -16.09
CA LEU A 168 -16.79 -18.00 -15.50
C LEU A 168 -18.01 -18.46 -16.27
N GLN A 169 -19.03 -18.93 -15.55
CA GLN A 169 -20.28 -19.37 -16.15
C GLN A 169 -21.46 -18.75 -15.41
N ILE A 170 -22.42 -18.22 -16.18
CA ILE A 170 -23.65 -17.63 -15.63
C ILE A 170 -24.83 -18.56 -15.91
N ASN A 171 -25.76 -18.68 -14.96
CA ASN A 171 -26.95 -19.53 -15.00
C ASN A 171 -26.75 -21.05 -15.09
N GLY A 172 -25.55 -21.53 -14.81
CA GLY A 172 -25.26 -22.97 -14.74
C GLY A 172 -25.13 -23.68 -16.10
N GLU A 173 -25.00 -25.00 -16.07
CA GLU A 173 -24.73 -25.87 -17.20
C GLU A 173 -25.96 -26.67 -17.63
N ASN A 174 -25.84 -27.38 -18.76
CA ASN A 174 -26.82 -28.33 -19.27
C ASN A 174 -28.20 -27.71 -19.51
N ASN A 175 -28.24 -26.46 -19.91
CA ASN A 175 -29.46 -25.77 -20.29
C ASN A 175 -29.24 -24.94 -21.58
N SER A 176 -30.33 -24.55 -22.23
CA SER A 176 -30.31 -23.70 -23.42
C SER A 176 -30.88 -22.30 -23.15
N ASN A 177 -30.85 -21.86 -21.90
CA ASN A 177 -31.30 -20.53 -21.53
C ASN A 177 -30.29 -19.49 -22.05
N ARG A 178 -30.79 -18.34 -22.41
CA ARG A 178 -29.95 -17.20 -22.84
C ARG A 178 -29.69 -16.29 -21.66
N VAL A 179 -28.50 -15.71 -21.60
CA VAL A 179 -28.17 -14.67 -20.65
C VAL A 179 -27.14 -13.71 -21.24
N ILE A 180 -27.36 -12.42 -20.99
CA ILE A 180 -26.31 -11.41 -21.20
C ILE A 180 -25.90 -10.92 -19.80
N ALA A 181 -24.61 -10.90 -19.55
CA ALA A 181 -24.03 -10.35 -18.32
C ALA A 181 -22.95 -9.34 -18.68
N TYR A 182 -22.68 -8.43 -17.77
CA TYR A 182 -21.58 -7.48 -17.86
C TYR A 182 -20.65 -7.71 -16.69
N ILE A 183 -19.36 -7.93 -16.98
CA ILE A 183 -18.34 -8.28 -15.99
C ILE A 183 -17.27 -7.22 -16.04
N ASP A 184 -16.79 -6.83 -14.87
CA ASP A 184 -15.75 -5.82 -14.70
C ASP A 184 -14.84 -6.18 -13.53
N ASN A 185 -13.68 -5.55 -13.47
CA ASN A 185 -12.77 -5.63 -12.32
C ASN A 185 -12.52 -7.07 -11.84
N PHE A 186 -12.06 -7.94 -12.74
CA PHE A 186 -11.65 -9.30 -12.35
C PHE A 186 -10.28 -9.25 -11.68
N TYR A 187 -10.19 -9.86 -10.50
CA TYR A 187 -8.94 -9.96 -9.73
C TYR A 187 -8.76 -11.36 -9.15
N PHE A 188 -7.53 -11.87 -9.20
CA PHE A 188 -7.04 -12.95 -8.36
C PHE A 188 -5.84 -12.45 -7.56
N TYR A 189 -5.85 -12.71 -6.29
CA TYR A 189 -4.71 -12.48 -5.42
C TYR A 189 -4.48 -13.65 -4.48
N SER A 190 -3.21 -13.89 -4.13
CA SER A 190 -2.80 -14.90 -3.17
C SER A 190 -1.66 -14.32 -2.34
N ASN A 191 -1.85 -14.26 -1.02
CA ASN A 191 -0.87 -13.63 -0.13
C ASN A 191 0.47 -14.38 0.00
N ASP A 192 0.58 -15.64 -0.46
CA ASP A 192 1.88 -16.35 -0.48
C ASP A 192 2.84 -15.84 -1.55
N SER A 193 2.36 -15.03 -2.46
CA SER A 193 3.14 -14.53 -3.58
C SER A 193 3.47 -13.03 -3.48
N VAL A 194 3.11 -12.35 -2.40
CA VAL A 194 3.76 -11.08 -2.06
C VAL A 194 5.21 -11.42 -1.77
N PRO A 195 6.21 -10.91 -2.53
CA PRO A 195 7.60 -11.05 -2.14
C PRO A 195 7.66 -10.65 -0.67
N LYS A 196 8.18 -11.54 0.20
CA LYS A 196 8.30 -11.17 1.62
C LYS A 196 9.08 -9.88 1.63
N SER A 197 8.40 -8.81 1.99
CA SER A 197 9.02 -7.50 2.05
C SER A 197 10.33 -7.63 2.83
N LYS A 198 11.40 -7.04 2.34
CA LYS A 198 12.67 -6.97 3.09
C LYS A 198 12.46 -6.28 4.43
N TYR A 199 11.43 -5.46 4.53
CA TYR A 199 10.97 -4.82 5.76
C TYR A 199 10.11 -5.79 6.58
N ASN A 200 10.75 -6.65 7.35
CA ASN A 200 10.12 -7.72 8.13
C ASN A 200 10.43 -7.67 9.64
N HIS A 201 11.25 -6.70 10.07
CA HIS A 201 11.55 -6.49 11.48
C HIS A 201 10.62 -5.42 12.05
N LEU A 202 9.71 -5.82 12.96
CA LEU A 202 8.80 -4.91 13.62
C LEU A 202 9.59 -3.94 14.51
N VAL A 203 9.49 -2.63 14.23
CA VAL A 203 10.20 -1.58 14.98
C VAL A 203 9.27 -0.73 15.81
N TRP A 204 7.99 -0.65 15.46
CA TRP A 204 6.97 0.04 16.21
C TRP A 204 5.59 -0.52 15.89
N SER A 205 4.72 -0.58 16.89
CA SER A 205 3.31 -0.92 16.70
C SER A 205 2.41 -0.32 17.75
N ASP A 206 1.12 -0.25 17.43
CA ASP A 206 0.05 -0.16 18.40
C ASP A 206 -1.05 -1.14 18.04
N GLU A 207 -1.29 -2.08 18.94
CA GLU A 207 -2.30 -3.15 18.82
C GLU A 207 -3.58 -2.79 19.59
N PHE A 208 -3.67 -1.58 20.15
CA PHE A 208 -4.80 -1.04 20.91
C PHE A 208 -5.39 -1.97 21.98
N ASN A 209 -4.52 -2.72 22.68
CA ASN A 209 -4.93 -3.76 23.65
C ASN A 209 -5.51 -3.22 24.97
N THR A 210 -5.37 -1.93 25.26
CA THR A 210 -5.82 -1.32 26.52
C THR A 210 -7.04 -0.44 26.29
N ASN A 211 -8.18 -0.82 26.85
CA ASN A 211 -9.40 -0.04 26.74
C ASN A 211 -9.28 1.33 27.45
N GLY A 212 -9.96 2.33 26.92
CA GLY A 212 -10.02 3.68 27.45
C GLY A 212 -9.27 4.70 26.60
N ASP A 213 -8.35 5.44 27.19
CA ASP A 213 -7.58 6.45 26.48
C ASP A 213 -6.46 5.84 25.64
N LEU A 214 -6.00 6.60 24.66
CA LEU A 214 -4.84 6.27 23.84
C LEU A 214 -3.56 6.25 24.70
N ASP A 215 -2.63 5.37 24.34
CA ASP A 215 -1.29 5.41 24.93
C ASP A 215 -0.63 6.77 24.64
N SER A 216 -0.53 7.58 25.69
CA SER A 216 0.08 8.91 25.62
C SER A 216 1.58 8.88 25.33
N GLY A 217 2.24 7.73 25.44
CA GLY A 217 3.62 7.51 24.99
C GLY A 217 3.73 7.40 23.46
N LYS A 218 2.66 6.95 22.80
CA LYS A 218 2.61 6.70 21.36
C LYS A 218 1.91 7.81 20.56
N TRP A 219 0.85 8.41 21.14
CA TRP A 219 -0.04 9.32 20.43
C TRP A 219 -0.13 10.70 21.06
N PHE A 220 -0.30 11.70 20.20
CA PHE A 220 -0.61 13.07 20.56
C PHE A 220 -1.89 13.50 19.85
N ARG A 221 -2.81 14.13 20.60
CA ARG A 221 -4.07 14.69 20.06
C ARG A 221 -3.82 16.12 19.62
N GLN A 222 -3.84 16.36 18.34
CA GLN A 222 -3.67 17.68 17.78
C GLN A 222 -5.02 18.39 17.71
N THR A 223 -5.17 19.47 18.48
CA THR A 223 -6.44 20.21 18.60
C THR A 223 -6.33 21.67 18.22
N LEU A 224 -5.11 22.23 18.18
CA LEU A 224 -4.90 23.66 17.88
C LEU A 224 -5.29 23.96 16.43
N LEU A 225 -6.21 24.91 16.25
CA LEU A 225 -6.58 25.42 14.93
C LEU A 225 -5.39 26.16 14.31
N PRO A 226 -4.84 25.70 13.18
CA PRO A 226 -3.56 26.18 12.68
C PRO A 226 -3.57 27.67 12.29
N ASN A 227 -4.74 28.19 11.90
CA ASN A 227 -4.93 29.59 11.54
C ASN A 227 -5.79 30.36 12.55
N GLY A 228 -6.10 29.76 13.72
CA GLY A 228 -7.02 30.32 14.72
C GLY A 228 -8.50 30.33 14.33
N GLU A 229 -8.85 29.93 13.11
CA GLU A 229 -10.22 29.93 12.57
C GLU A 229 -10.70 28.53 12.20
N SER A 230 -9.93 27.79 11.42
CA SER A 230 -10.33 26.49 10.87
C SER A 230 -9.12 25.60 10.59
N TRP A 231 -9.39 24.36 10.29
CA TRP A 231 -8.45 23.45 9.68
C TRP A 231 -8.31 23.74 8.18
N TYR A 232 -7.36 23.06 7.54
CA TYR A 232 -7.07 23.23 6.12
C TYR A 232 -8.24 22.74 5.24
N ASN A 233 -8.18 23.00 3.95
CA ASN A 233 -9.10 22.47 2.93
C ASN A 233 -10.60 22.76 3.16
N GLY A 234 -10.94 23.78 3.97
CA GLY A 234 -12.33 24.13 4.27
C GLY A 234 -13.03 23.17 5.23
N GLU A 235 -12.27 22.39 5.99
CA GLU A 235 -12.79 21.50 7.02
C GLU A 235 -13.60 22.26 8.09
N ILE A 236 -14.75 21.70 8.49
CA ILE A 236 -15.72 22.40 9.32
C ILE A 236 -15.82 21.91 10.78
N GLN A 237 -15.09 20.86 11.17
CA GLN A 237 -15.07 20.31 12.54
C GLN A 237 -14.01 20.98 13.43
N HIS A 238 -14.17 20.78 14.74
CA HIS A 238 -13.06 20.78 15.69
C HIS A 238 -12.46 19.38 15.81
N TYR A 239 -11.15 19.26 15.85
CA TYR A 239 -10.49 18.09 16.41
C TYR A 239 -10.35 18.29 17.92
N THR A 240 -10.76 17.29 18.69
CA THR A 240 -10.82 17.37 20.15
C THR A 240 -9.92 16.33 20.83
N ASN A 241 -9.61 16.56 22.09
CA ASN A 241 -8.88 15.60 22.93
C ASN A 241 -9.81 14.69 23.75
N ARG A 242 -11.12 14.64 23.43
CA ARG A 242 -12.11 13.88 24.20
C ARG A 242 -12.14 12.40 23.81
N LEU A 243 -12.40 11.55 24.77
CA LEU A 243 -12.62 10.11 24.54
C LEU A 243 -13.78 9.82 23.61
N SER A 244 -14.78 10.70 23.57
CA SER A 244 -15.92 10.57 22.64
C SER A 244 -15.55 10.73 21.17
N ASN A 245 -14.37 11.29 20.85
CA ASN A 245 -13.86 11.43 19.48
C ASN A 245 -12.72 10.49 19.16
N ALA A 246 -11.96 10.02 20.18
CA ALA A 246 -10.98 8.95 19.98
C ALA A 246 -10.79 8.16 21.28
N SER A 247 -11.03 6.86 21.23
CA SER A 247 -10.85 5.94 22.35
C SER A 247 -10.64 4.51 21.88
N VAL A 248 -10.10 3.68 22.76
CA VAL A 248 -9.91 2.24 22.51
C VAL A 248 -10.99 1.45 23.23
N SER A 249 -11.63 0.52 22.55
CA SER A 249 -12.50 -0.50 23.14
C SER A 249 -12.39 -1.82 22.38
N ASP A 250 -12.31 -2.91 23.13
CA ASP A 250 -12.27 -4.28 22.59
C ASP A 250 -11.15 -4.50 21.54
N GLY A 251 -9.97 -3.93 21.80
CA GLY A 251 -8.82 -4.04 20.89
C GLY A 251 -8.90 -3.14 19.65
N ILE A 252 -9.86 -2.20 19.60
CA ILE A 252 -10.08 -1.33 18.44
C ILE A 252 -9.95 0.13 18.85
N LEU A 253 -9.09 0.88 18.17
CA LEU A 253 -9.13 2.34 18.20
C LEU A 253 -10.30 2.83 17.36
N LYS A 254 -11.18 3.66 17.93
CA LYS A 254 -12.26 4.33 17.22
C LYS A 254 -12.00 5.82 17.14
N ILE A 255 -11.85 6.34 15.93
CA ILE A 255 -11.87 7.77 15.65
C ILE A 255 -13.28 8.11 15.18
N VAL A 256 -13.99 8.99 15.91
CA VAL A 256 -15.41 9.24 15.69
C VAL A 256 -15.65 10.69 15.28
N ALA A 257 -16.13 10.88 14.06
CA ALA A 257 -16.68 12.14 13.58
C ALA A 257 -18.14 12.25 14.05
N LYS A 258 -18.53 13.39 14.66
CA LYS A 258 -19.86 13.59 15.29
C LYS A 258 -20.46 14.93 14.90
N LYS A 259 -21.78 14.96 14.74
CA LYS A 259 -22.57 16.18 14.66
C LYS A 259 -22.94 16.62 16.07
N GLU A 260 -22.29 17.64 16.55
CA GLU A 260 -22.55 18.27 17.85
C GLU A 260 -22.00 19.68 17.86
N THR A 261 -22.67 20.60 18.57
CA THR A 261 -22.15 21.94 18.78
C THR A 261 -21.05 21.90 19.83
N PHE A 262 -19.87 22.41 19.48
CA PHE A 262 -18.72 22.44 20.38
C PHE A 262 -17.96 23.75 20.21
N THR A 263 -17.58 24.35 21.33
CA THR A 263 -16.82 25.61 21.38
C THR A 263 -15.44 25.34 21.95
N ASP A 264 -14.40 25.66 21.21
CA ASP A 264 -13.00 25.62 21.63
C ASP A 264 -12.22 26.75 20.95
N GLN A 265 -11.20 27.27 21.60
CA GLN A 265 -10.33 28.34 21.09
C GLN A 265 -11.14 29.56 20.60
N GLY A 266 -12.26 29.87 21.25
CA GLY A 266 -13.14 30.99 20.90
C GLY A 266 -13.99 30.78 19.64
N LYS A 267 -13.99 29.58 19.05
CA LYS A 267 -14.75 29.23 17.84
C LYS A 267 -15.80 28.17 18.17
N THR A 268 -17.03 28.40 17.71
CA THR A 268 -18.11 27.41 17.81
C THR A 268 -18.30 26.72 16.48
N LYS A 269 -18.24 25.39 16.47
CA LYS A 269 -18.47 24.53 15.30
C LYS A 269 -19.55 23.51 15.60
N ASN A 270 -20.16 22.97 14.55
CA ASN A 270 -21.28 22.00 14.66
C ASN A 270 -20.83 20.55 14.47
N TYR A 271 -19.54 20.32 14.40
CA TYR A 271 -18.97 18.99 14.23
C TYR A 271 -17.69 18.85 15.03
N THR A 272 -17.43 17.65 15.50
CA THR A 272 -16.19 17.27 16.17
C THR A 272 -15.62 15.98 15.61
N SER A 273 -14.31 15.81 15.71
CA SER A 273 -13.58 14.61 15.34
C SER A 273 -12.28 14.52 16.14
N ALA A 274 -11.35 13.64 15.76
CA ALA A 274 -10.00 13.62 16.30
C ALA A 274 -8.96 13.61 15.18
N ARG A 275 -7.79 14.24 15.47
CA ARG A 275 -6.57 14.17 14.69
C ARG A 275 -5.44 13.72 15.62
N LEU A 276 -4.83 12.59 15.30
CA LEU A 276 -3.81 11.93 16.12
C LEU A 276 -2.48 11.98 15.39
N ASN A 277 -1.41 12.41 16.09
CA ASN A 277 -0.05 12.36 15.58
C ASN A 277 0.71 11.26 16.30
N SER A 278 1.44 10.40 15.58
CA SER A 278 2.36 9.47 16.24
C SER A 278 3.56 10.21 16.83
N LYS A 279 3.96 9.78 18.04
CA LYS A 279 5.22 10.21 18.69
C LYS A 279 6.42 9.41 18.20
N PHE A 280 6.22 8.62 17.16
CA PHE A 280 7.21 7.85 16.45
C PHE A 280 7.34 8.40 15.03
N ALA A 281 8.57 8.59 14.58
CA ALA A 281 8.88 8.97 13.21
C ALA A 281 9.94 8.01 12.66
N PHE A 282 9.86 7.72 11.37
CA PHE A 282 10.73 6.74 10.72
C PHE A 282 11.03 7.16 9.29
N THR A 283 12.10 6.62 8.73
CA THR A 283 12.46 6.76 7.32
C THR A 283 12.60 5.37 6.74
N TYR A 284 11.90 5.12 5.63
CA TYR A 284 11.83 3.82 4.96
C TYR A 284 11.27 2.70 5.83
N GLY A 285 10.68 1.74 5.19
CA GLY A 285 10.06 0.61 5.84
C GLY A 285 8.71 0.24 5.23
N ARG A 286 8.02 -0.65 5.89
CA ARG A 286 6.65 -1.05 5.55
C ARG A 286 5.72 -0.65 6.69
N VAL A 287 4.63 0.00 6.36
CA VAL A 287 3.54 0.32 7.27
C VAL A 287 2.36 -0.57 6.94
N GLU A 288 1.77 -1.20 7.94
CA GLU A 288 0.51 -1.93 7.83
C GLU A 288 -0.49 -1.35 8.81
N ILE A 289 -1.67 -0.97 8.31
CA ILE A 289 -2.77 -0.49 9.12
C ILE A 289 -4.01 -1.32 8.77
N LYS A 290 -4.58 -2.02 9.76
CA LYS A 290 -5.83 -2.73 9.58
C LYS A 290 -6.97 -1.87 10.08
N ALA A 291 -7.80 -1.40 9.15
CA ALA A 291 -8.84 -0.43 9.44
C ALA A 291 -10.13 -0.71 8.65
N LYS A 292 -11.26 -0.25 9.25
CA LYS A 292 -12.57 -0.16 8.61
C LYS A 292 -12.97 1.32 8.56
N LEU A 293 -13.35 1.79 7.37
CA LEU A 293 -13.55 3.22 7.12
C LEU A 293 -14.95 3.70 7.48
N PRO A 294 -15.13 4.99 7.80
CA PRO A 294 -16.43 5.56 8.08
C PRO A 294 -17.31 5.64 6.82
N THR A 295 -18.60 5.79 7.04
CA THR A 295 -19.62 6.06 6.02
C THR A 295 -20.16 7.47 6.16
N GLY A 296 -20.83 7.96 5.10
CA GLY A 296 -21.59 9.22 5.09
C GLY A 296 -20.98 10.27 4.18
N VAL A 297 -21.81 10.79 3.27
CA VAL A 297 -21.44 11.89 2.37
C VAL A 297 -20.85 13.05 3.17
N GLY A 298 -19.67 13.51 2.78
CA GLY A 298 -18.94 14.61 3.43
C GLY A 298 -17.99 14.18 4.54
N THR A 299 -17.87 12.88 4.88
CA THR A 299 -16.76 12.37 5.69
C THR A 299 -15.52 12.23 4.83
N TRP A 300 -14.34 12.54 5.40
CA TRP A 300 -13.05 12.43 4.75
C TRP A 300 -12.01 11.88 5.74
N PRO A 301 -12.01 10.56 5.95
CA PRO A 301 -10.97 9.90 6.73
C PRO A 301 -9.66 9.86 5.98
N ALA A 302 -8.54 9.96 6.73
CA ALA A 302 -7.20 9.79 6.21
C ALA A 302 -6.29 9.04 7.19
N ILE A 303 -5.45 8.19 6.62
CA ILE A 303 -4.28 7.56 7.23
C ILE A 303 -3.09 8.00 6.40
N TRP A 304 -2.25 8.85 6.96
CA TRP A 304 -1.25 9.58 6.20
C TRP A 304 -0.02 9.94 7.04
N THR A 305 0.97 10.56 6.43
CA THR A 305 2.18 11.03 7.11
C THR A 305 2.56 12.44 6.69
N LEU A 306 3.24 13.15 7.60
CA LEU A 306 3.98 14.37 7.28
C LEU A 306 5.44 14.23 7.68
N GLY A 307 6.31 14.99 7.02
CA GLY A 307 7.70 15.11 7.45
C GLY A 307 7.79 15.51 8.92
N GLN A 308 8.63 14.80 9.70
CA GLN A 308 8.91 15.18 11.10
C GLN A 308 9.34 16.64 11.22
N ASN A 309 9.93 17.19 10.16
CA ASN A 309 10.44 18.55 10.04
C ASN A 309 9.37 19.57 9.64
N ILE A 310 8.07 19.20 9.61
CA ILE A 310 6.98 20.14 9.30
C ILE A 310 6.92 21.30 10.31
N ASN A 311 6.78 22.52 9.81
CA ASN A 311 6.48 23.70 10.62
C ASN A 311 4.97 23.94 10.61
N GLU A 312 4.23 23.19 11.43
CA GLU A 312 2.78 23.28 11.58
C GLU A 312 2.42 23.62 13.03
N PRO A 313 1.75 24.77 13.30
CA PRO A 313 1.30 25.11 14.64
C PRO A 313 0.44 23.99 15.27
N GLY A 314 0.77 23.60 16.48
CA GLY A 314 0.03 22.58 17.21
C GLY A 314 0.39 21.14 16.88
N ALA A 315 1.16 20.86 15.83
CA ALA A 315 1.64 19.51 15.55
C ALA A 315 2.70 19.05 16.56
N TYR A 316 2.68 17.77 16.91
CA TYR A 316 3.56 17.23 17.96
C TYR A 316 5.05 17.54 17.73
N TRP A 317 5.56 17.27 16.53
CA TRP A 317 6.98 17.43 16.21
C TRP A 317 7.37 18.91 16.04
N SER A 318 6.46 19.75 15.50
CA SER A 318 6.67 21.20 15.42
C SER A 318 6.78 21.81 16.83
N ASN A 319 5.90 21.41 17.75
CA ASN A 319 5.95 21.85 19.17
C ASN A 319 7.24 21.39 19.89
N ARG A 320 7.93 20.40 19.35
CA ARG A 320 9.22 19.90 19.86
C ARG A 320 10.44 20.54 19.22
N GLY A 321 10.23 21.53 18.33
CA GLY A 321 11.31 22.28 17.67
C GLY A 321 11.90 21.60 16.43
N PHE A 322 11.27 20.56 15.90
CA PHE A 322 11.69 19.91 14.65
C PHE A 322 11.28 20.70 13.40
N GLY A 323 10.33 21.63 13.51
CA GLY A 323 9.77 22.40 12.39
C GLY A 323 10.80 23.28 11.69
N THR A 324 11.21 22.88 10.49
CA THR A 324 12.16 23.59 9.62
C THR A 324 11.67 23.73 8.19
N LYS A 325 10.62 23.02 7.81
CA LYS A 325 10.03 23.00 6.46
C LYS A 325 8.54 23.28 6.52
N ASN A 326 8.06 24.09 5.58
CA ASN A 326 6.63 24.28 5.38
C ASN A 326 6.08 23.21 4.42
N TRP A 327 4.78 22.96 4.49
CA TRP A 327 4.08 22.19 3.48
C TRP A 327 4.13 22.89 2.11
N PRO A 328 4.32 22.18 0.97
CA PRO A 328 4.52 20.74 0.84
C PRO A 328 5.99 20.29 0.83
N ALA A 329 6.94 21.17 1.14
CA ALA A 329 8.38 20.85 1.07
C ALA A 329 8.85 19.85 2.15
N CYS A 330 8.06 19.64 3.22
CA CYS A 330 8.28 18.58 4.21
C CYS A 330 7.97 17.18 3.66
N GLY A 331 7.20 17.09 2.58
CA GLY A 331 6.64 15.84 2.04
C GLY A 331 5.43 15.35 2.82
N GLU A 332 4.43 14.88 2.08
CA GLU A 332 3.22 14.21 2.60
C GLU A 332 2.98 12.92 1.83
N ILE A 333 2.64 11.87 2.56
CA ILE A 333 2.34 10.54 2.01
C ILE A 333 0.95 10.14 2.50
N ASP A 334 -0.03 10.12 1.62
CA ASP A 334 -1.37 9.67 1.93
C ASP A 334 -1.47 8.17 1.66
N ILE A 335 -1.38 7.37 2.74
CA ILE A 335 -1.46 5.91 2.64
C ILE A 335 -2.88 5.50 2.26
N MET A 336 -3.87 6.16 2.84
CA MET A 336 -5.27 5.95 2.58
C MET A 336 -6.05 7.26 2.76
N GLU A 337 -6.74 7.67 1.72
CA GLU A 337 -7.81 8.66 1.77
C GLU A 337 -9.10 8.06 1.23
N HIS A 338 -10.22 8.49 1.79
CA HIS A 338 -11.54 8.06 1.35
C HIS A 338 -12.56 9.20 1.53
N TRP A 339 -13.44 9.36 0.57
CA TRP A 339 -14.49 10.37 0.62
C TRP A 339 -15.87 9.71 0.68
N GLY A 340 -16.69 10.09 1.64
CA GLY A 340 -18.02 9.52 1.80
C GLY A 340 -18.97 9.80 0.63
N ASN A 341 -18.66 10.77 -0.25
CA ASN A 341 -19.37 11.02 -1.51
C ASN A 341 -18.87 10.16 -2.68
N ASN A 342 -17.74 9.48 -2.51
CA ASN A 342 -17.23 8.45 -3.41
C ASN A 342 -16.96 7.17 -2.60
N GLN A 343 -18.03 6.66 -2.01
CA GLN A 343 -17.98 5.54 -1.09
C GLN A 343 -17.29 4.34 -1.73
N ASN A 344 -16.40 3.71 -0.94
CA ASN A 344 -15.59 2.55 -1.34
C ASN A 344 -14.43 2.82 -2.30
N PHE A 345 -14.23 4.03 -2.81
CA PHE A 345 -13.00 4.36 -3.54
C PHE A 345 -11.92 4.78 -2.55
N VAL A 346 -10.84 4.01 -2.49
CA VAL A 346 -9.64 4.29 -1.68
C VAL A 346 -8.58 4.89 -2.58
N GLN A 347 -8.02 6.02 -2.17
CA GLN A 347 -6.96 6.73 -2.88
C GLN A 347 -5.70 6.79 -2.03
N SER A 348 -4.55 6.73 -2.68
CA SER A 348 -3.25 7.12 -2.12
C SER A 348 -2.67 8.26 -2.95
N ALA A 349 -1.93 9.16 -2.28
CA ALA A 349 -1.38 10.33 -2.94
C ALA A 349 -0.02 10.75 -2.36
N MET A 350 0.72 11.53 -3.13
CA MET A 350 1.98 12.13 -2.73
C MET A 350 1.92 13.64 -2.94
N HIS A 351 2.21 14.41 -1.89
CA HIS A 351 2.34 15.86 -2.00
C HIS A 351 3.78 16.29 -1.78
N THR A 352 4.29 16.98 -2.78
CA THR A 352 5.68 17.48 -2.83
C THR A 352 5.70 18.86 -3.41
N SER A 353 6.84 19.55 -3.36
CA SER A 353 6.97 20.88 -3.97
C SER A 353 6.75 20.88 -5.49
N SER A 354 6.93 19.73 -6.15
CA SER A 354 6.68 19.59 -7.59
C SER A 354 5.19 19.41 -7.94
N SER A 355 4.39 18.84 -7.01
CA SER A 355 2.95 18.64 -7.18
C SER A 355 2.27 18.46 -5.84
N SER A 356 1.29 19.31 -5.52
CA SER A 356 0.59 19.32 -4.24
C SER A 356 -0.86 19.83 -4.39
N GLY A 357 -1.65 19.74 -3.34
CA GLY A 357 -3.09 20.02 -3.38
C GLY A 357 -3.82 19.00 -4.28
N ASN A 358 -4.34 19.44 -5.42
CA ASN A 358 -4.84 18.47 -6.41
C ASN A 358 -3.65 17.85 -7.18
N THR A 359 -2.82 17.09 -6.46
CA THR A 359 -1.62 16.47 -7.00
C THR A 359 -1.93 15.53 -8.16
N ILE A 360 -1.00 15.45 -9.13
CA ILE A 360 -1.02 14.43 -10.19
C ILE A 360 -0.46 13.08 -9.68
N ASN A 361 0.25 13.10 -8.55
CA ASN A 361 0.91 11.93 -7.98
C ASN A 361 -0.07 11.18 -7.07
N LYS A 362 -1.05 10.53 -7.65
CA LYS A 362 -2.09 9.77 -6.95
C LYS A 362 -2.58 8.58 -7.75
N GLY A 363 -3.09 7.58 -7.06
CA GLY A 363 -3.76 6.43 -7.64
C GLY A 363 -4.73 5.84 -6.63
N GLY A 364 -5.64 5.01 -7.07
CA GLY A 364 -6.64 4.45 -6.18
C GLY A 364 -7.35 3.24 -6.77
N ARG A 365 -8.19 2.63 -5.97
CA ARG A 365 -9.03 1.49 -6.38
C ARG A 365 -10.33 1.45 -5.59
N ILE A 366 -11.29 0.75 -6.13
CA ILE A 366 -12.53 0.42 -5.40
C ILE A 366 -12.26 -0.74 -4.43
N VAL A 367 -12.68 -0.57 -3.18
CA VAL A 367 -12.71 -1.58 -2.10
C VAL A 367 -14.12 -1.57 -1.56
N THR A 368 -14.99 -2.41 -2.12
CA THR A 368 -16.46 -2.35 -1.90
C THR A 368 -16.89 -2.54 -0.46
N THR A 369 -16.07 -3.21 0.33
CA THR A 369 -16.31 -3.46 1.75
C THR A 369 -15.48 -2.56 2.66
N ALA A 370 -14.86 -1.48 2.13
CA ALA A 370 -13.99 -0.59 2.89
C ALA A 370 -14.62 -0.05 4.18
N SER A 371 -15.97 0.14 4.18
CA SER A 371 -16.70 0.66 5.34
C SER A 371 -17.53 -0.41 6.09
N SER A 372 -17.56 -1.67 5.63
CA SER A 372 -18.27 -2.76 6.28
C SER A 372 -17.34 -3.81 6.89
N GLU A 373 -16.10 -3.93 6.37
CA GLU A 373 -15.12 -4.90 6.80
C GLU A 373 -13.77 -4.24 7.08
N PHE A 374 -12.90 -4.92 7.82
CA PHE A 374 -11.53 -4.49 8.02
C PHE A 374 -10.65 -4.88 6.83
N HIS A 375 -9.87 -3.93 6.34
CA HIS A 375 -8.88 -4.10 5.29
C HIS A 375 -7.49 -3.71 5.77
N ILE A 376 -6.44 -4.26 5.16
CA ILE A 376 -5.05 -3.93 5.47
C ILE A 376 -4.55 -2.92 4.43
N TYR A 377 -4.37 -1.68 4.85
CA TYR A 377 -3.75 -0.61 4.07
C TYR A 377 -2.25 -0.64 4.28
N THR A 378 -1.49 -0.66 3.19
CA THR A 378 -0.05 -0.86 3.23
C THR A 378 0.67 0.22 2.45
N LEU A 379 1.73 0.76 3.05
CA LEU A 379 2.78 1.51 2.38
C LEU A 379 4.06 0.69 2.46
N GLU A 380 4.71 0.44 1.34
CA GLU A 380 6.10 -0.01 1.28
C GLU A 380 6.96 1.13 0.73
N TRP A 381 7.82 1.67 1.57
CA TRP A 381 8.61 2.87 1.29
C TRP A 381 10.11 2.55 1.31
N SER A 382 10.73 2.62 0.14
CA SER A 382 12.16 2.45 -0.08
C SER A 382 12.82 3.78 -0.48
N PRO A 383 14.15 3.86 -0.58
CA PRO A 383 14.82 5.04 -1.15
C PRO A 383 14.47 5.31 -2.61
N GLU A 384 14.00 4.29 -3.35
CA GLU A 384 13.76 4.34 -4.79
C GLU A 384 12.29 4.59 -5.13
N LYS A 385 11.37 4.01 -4.38
CA LYS A 385 9.93 4.07 -4.68
C LYS A 385 9.05 3.88 -3.45
N MET A 386 7.78 4.22 -3.60
CA MET A 386 6.72 3.90 -2.66
C MET A 386 5.63 3.11 -3.37
N GLU A 387 5.16 2.04 -2.73
CA GLU A 387 4.09 1.18 -3.24
C GLU A 387 2.94 1.17 -2.23
N PHE A 388 1.74 1.41 -2.72
CA PHE A 388 0.53 1.48 -1.92
C PHE A 388 -0.39 0.33 -2.28
N ALA A 389 -0.86 -0.39 -1.27
CA ALA A 389 -1.71 -1.55 -1.48
C ALA A 389 -2.87 -1.61 -0.47
N VAL A 390 -3.97 -2.24 -0.87
CA VAL A 390 -5.04 -2.68 0.03
C VAL A 390 -5.15 -4.19 -0.09
N ASP A 391 -5.06 -4.89 1.03
CA ASP A 391 -5.07 -6.37 1.12
C ASP A 391 -4.03 -7.03 0.21
N GLY A 392 -2.86 -6.40 0.09
CA GLY A 392 -1.75 -6.87 -0.73
C GLY A 392 -1.89 -6.58 -2.23
N ILE A 393 -2.98 -5.93 -2.67
CA ILE A 393 -3.15 -5.51 -4.06
C ILE A 393 -2.65 -4.08 -4.22
N THR A 394 -1.52 -3.91 -4.93
CA THR A 394 -0.96 -2.60 -5.24
C THR A 394 -1.88 -1.83 -6.18
N HIS A 395 -2.21 -0.61 -5.83
CA HIS A 395 -3.06 0.28 -6.63
C HIS A 395 -2.36 1.58 -7.02
N TYR A 396 -1.22 1.88 -6.41
CA TYR A 396 -0.41 3.04 -6.77
C TYR A 396 1.06 2.78 -6.48
N THR A 397 1.94 3.28 -7.38
CA THR A 397 3.38 3.31 -7.18
C THR A 397 3.88 4.72 -7.49
N TYR A 398 4.62 5.32 -6.56
CA TYR A 398 5.30 6.58 -6.76
C TYR A 398 6.80 6.34 -6.97
N GLU A 399 7.26 6.63 -8.18
CA GLU A 399 8.65 6.50 -8.60
C GLU A 399 8.95 7.63 -9.60
N PRO A 400 9.35 8.82 -9.12
CA PRO A 400 9.57 9.96 -9.99
C PRO A 400 10.81 9.75 -10.86
N SER A 401 10.77 10.22 -12.11
CA SER A 401 11.89 10.13 -13.05
C SER A 401 13.15 10.90 -12.60
N VAL A 402 12.98 11.89 -11.73
CA VAL A 402 14.07 12.69 -11.16
C VAL A 402 13.89 12.78 -9.66
N TYR A 403 14.93 12.43 -8.91
CA TYR A 403 14.96 12.48 -7.44
C TYR A 403 15.70 13.73 -6.99
N ASN A 404 14.97 14.68 -6.43
CA ASN A 404 15.51 15.89 -5.82
C ASN A 404 14.59 16.36 -4.68
N SER A 405 14.92 17.46 -4.01
CA SER A 405 14.11 17.98 -2.88
C SER A 405 12.68 18.37 -3.25
N SER A 406 12.40 18.64 -4.54
CA SER A 406 11.05 18.98 -5.00
C SER A 406 10.17 17.78 -5.31
N THR A 407 10.77 16.67 -5.74
CA THR A 407 10.04 15.45 -6.12
C THR A 407 10.16 14.36 -5.06
N TRP A 408 11.23 14.35 -4.26
CA TRP A 408 11.53 13.32 -3.27
C TRP A 408 12.07 13.90 -1.95
N PRO A 409 11.24 14.61 -1.15
CA PRO A 409 11.63 15.07 0.19
C PRO A 409 11.67 13.92 1.23
N PHE A 410 11.38 12.70 0.83
CA PHE A 410 11.15 11.52 1.65
C PHE A 410 12.44 10.78 2.06
N ASN A 411 13.57 11.46 2.07
CA ASN A 411 14.78 11.00 2.74
C ASN A 411 14.78 11.39 4.23
N GLU A 412 13.84 12.24 4.62
CA GLU A 412 13.63 12.71 5.99
C GLU A 412 12.58 11.85 6.71
N PRO A 413 12.65 11.74 8.05
CA PRO A 413 11.66 10.97 8.80
C PRO A 413 10.24 11.51 8.62
N GLN A 414 9.28 10.60 8.54
CA GLN A 414 7.84 10.87 8.48
C GLN A 414 7.15 10.33 9.74
N TYR A 415 6.08 11.00 10.19
CA TYR A 415 5.26 10.53 11.29
C TYR A 415 3.82 10.32 10.85
N LEU A 416 3.14 9.34 11.46
CA LEU A 416 1.76 8.97 11.11
C LEU A 416 0.75 9.98 11.66
N ILE A 417 -0.27 10.26 10.86
CA ILE A 417 -1.43 11.06 11.23
C ILE A 417 -2.70 10.28 10.88
N LEU A 418 -3.66 10.28 11.81
CA LEU A 418 -4.96 9.64 11.66
C LEU A 418 -6.04 10.66 11.96
N ASN A 419 -7.02 10.82 11.07
CA ASN A 419 -8.15 11.71 11.32
C ASN A 419 -9.39 11.36 10.48
N ILE A 420 -10.52 11.93 10.84
CA ILE A 420 -11.67 12.08 9.95
C ILE A 420 -11.95 13.57 9.83
N ALA A 421 -11.69 14.15 8.68
CA ALA A 421 -12.13 15.50 8.34
C ALA A 421 -13.62 15.49 7.96
N ILE A 422 -14.26 16.63 8.09
CA ILE A 422 -15.67 16.84 7.70
C ILE A 422 -15.74 17.99 6.71
N GLN A 423 -16.23 17.69 5.52
CA GLN A 423 -16.38 18.66 4.44
C GLN A 423 -17.69 19.45 4.58
N PRO A 424 -17.77 20.68 4.01
CA PRO A 424 -19.02 21.46 3.96
C PRO A 424 -20.19 20.73 3.29
N SER A 425 -19.91 19.74 2.44
CA SER A 425 -20.90 18.90 1.75
C SER A 425 -21.48 17.78 2.62
N ILE A 426 -21.20 17.78 3.94
CA ILE A 426 -21.71 16.77 4.87
C ILE A 426 -23.23 16.65 4.79
N ALA A 427 -23.73 15.42 4.70
CA ALA A 427 -25.16 15.16 4.60
C ALA A 427 -25.94 15.74 5.80
N ALA A 428 -27.09 16.38 5.55
CA ALA A 428 -27.89 17.01 6.61
C ALA A 428 -28.35 16.03 7.71
N ASN A 429 -28.56 14.77 7.34
CA ASN A 429 -28.95 13.68 8.25
C ASN A 429 -27.73 12.97 8.91
N PHE A 430 -26.52 13.40 8.66
CA PHE A 430 -25.34 12.87 9.33
C PHE A 430 -25.45 13.08 10.85
N THR A 431 -25.15 12.05 11.61
CA THR A 431 -25.11 12.09 13.08
C THR A 431 -23.71 11.79 13.60
N GLN A 432 -23.18 10.64 13.24
CA GLN A 432 -21.80 10.23 13.54
C GLN A 432 -21.37 9.08 12.63
N SER A 433 -20.06 8.93 12.47
CA SER A 433 -19.45 7.78 11.83
C SER A 433 -18.02 7.60 12.36
N ALA A 434 -17.52 6.36 12.36
CA ALA A 434 -16.22 6.02 12.92
C ALA A 434 -15.30 5.38 11.90
N MET A 435 -14.00 5.68 12.00
CA MET A 435 -12.92 4.87 11.50
C MET A 435 -12.46 3.96 12.63
N ASP A 436 -12.61 2.66 12.44
CA ASP A 436 -12.18 1.62 13.37
C ASP A 436 -10.82 1.10 12.94
N ILE A 437 -9.82 1.07 13.85
CA ILE A 437 -8.46 0.62 13.56
C ILE A 437 -8.09 -0.50 14.53
N ASP A 438 -7.80 -1.67 14.00
CA ASP A 438 -7.42 -2.88 14.75
C ASP A 438 -5.95 -2.81 15.19
N TYR A 439 -5.05 -2.50 14.25
CA TYR A 439 -3.63 -2.30 14.56
C TYR A 439 -2.94 -1.37 13.58
N ILE A 440 -1.80 -0.86 14.03
CA ILE A 440 -0.80 -0.17 13.20
C ILE A 440 0.56 -0.78 13.48
N ARG A 441 1.28 -1.17 12.43
CA ARG A 441 2.60 -1.79 12.53
C ARG A 441 3.57 -1.15 11.55
N VAL A 442 4.77 -0.85 12.02
CA VAL A 442 5.87 -0.34 11.19
C VAL A 442 7.00 -1.35 11.24
N PHE A 443 7.41 -1.82 10.07
CA PHE A 443 8.49 -2.77 9.89
C PHE A 443 9.64 -2.09 9.14
N GLN A 444 10.87 -2.43 9.53
CA GLN A 444 12.07 -2.04 8.81
C GLN A 444 12.88 -3.27 8.42
N GLU A 445 13.90 -3.08 7.61
CA GLU A 445 14.84 -4.13 7.28
C GLU A 445 15.61 -4.52 8.54
N LYS A 446 15.72 -5.82 8.82
CA LYS A 446 16.51 -6.28 9.95
C LYS A 446 17.97 -5.95 9.69
N ALA A 447 18.55 -5.13 10.54
CA ALA A 447 19.97 -4.85 10.48
C ALA A 447 20.78 -6.16 10.65
N THR A 448 21.31 -6.69 9.58
CA THR A 448 22.28 -7.80 9.63
C THR A 448 23.65 -7.20 9.86
N GLY A 449 24.21 -7.45 11.00
CA GLY A 449 25.49 -7.08 11.63
C GLY A 449 26.55 -6.19 10.97
N LEU A 450 26.56 -5.98 9.66
CA LEU A 450 27.44 -5.04 8.96
C LEU A 450 26.65 -4.01 8.10
N ASP A 451 25.38 -4.29 7.80
CA ASP A 451 24.52 -3.41 6.98
C ASP A 451 23.79 -2.35 7.81
N ALA A 452 23.86 -2.43 9.14
CA ALA A 452 23.18 -1.51 10.06
C ALA A 452 23.64 -0.04 9.96
N VAL A 453 24.61 0.26 9.12
CA VAL A 453 25.28 1.57 9.07
C VAL A 453 25.38 2.16 7.66
N ILE A 454 24.97 1.45 6.60
CA ILE A 454 25.06 2.01 5.26
C ILE A 454 23.71 2.52 4.77
N HIS A 455 23.19 3.60 5.38
CA HIS A 455 22.51 4.58 4.57
C HIS A 455 23.55 5.11 3.58
N LYS A 456 23.40 4.83 2.27
CA LYS A 456 24.17 5.55 1.27
C LYS A 456 23.78 7.03 1.38
N PRO A 457 24.52 7.88 2.08
CA PRO A 457 24.28 9.29 2.00
C PRO A 457 24.61 9.69 0.58
N ARG A 458 23.80 10.49 -0.06
CA ARG A 458 24.13 11.16 -1.31
C ARG A 458 25.08 12.30 -1.00
N PHE A 459 26.30 11.97 -0.54
CA PHE A 459 27.40 12.92 -0.48
C PHE A 459 28.22 12.72 -1.73
N ASN A 460 28.61 13.77 -2.38
CA ASN A 460 29.59 13.72 -3.43
C ASN A 460 30.95 13.56 -2.77
N PHE A 461 31.64 12.48 -3.13
CA PHE A 461 32.95 12.14 -2.63
C PHE A 461 33.92 12.16 -3.79
N PHE A 462 34.95 13.03 -3.70
CA PHE A 462 35.92 13.20 -4.80
C PHE A 462 37.27 13.76 -4.33
N PRO A 463 38.37 13.51 -5.09
CA PRO A 463 38.43 12.55 -6.17
C PRO A 463 38.43 11.09 -5.65
N ASN A 464 38.11 10.13 -6.50
CA ASN A 464 38.30 8.72 -6.21
C ASN A 464 38.69 8.02 -7.54
N PRO A 465 39.93 7.52 -7.68
CA PRO A 465 41.00 7.39 -6.66
C PRO A 465 41.57 8.73 -6.15
N ILE A 466 42.07 8.71 -4.91
CA ILE A 466 42.71 9.86 -4.27
C ILE A 466 44.24 9.80 -4.38
N SER A 467 44.89 10.97 -4.36
CA SER A 467 46.36 11.09 -4.19
C SER A 467 46.73 11.65 -2.81
N ASP A 468 46.17 12.76 -2.38
CA ASP A 468 46.54 13.44 -1.12
C ASP A 468 45.35 13.96 -0.32
N GLN A 469 44.27 14.25 -0.99
CA GLN A 469 43.08 14.88 -0.36
C GLN A 469 41.78 14.19 -0.73
N ILE A 470 40.77 14.37 0.17
CA ILE A 470 39.40 13.95 0.00
C ILE A 470 38.51 15.16 0.23
N ASN A 471 37.55 15.38 -0.66
CA ASN A 471 36.47 16.32 -0.48
C ASN A 471 35.15 15.56 -0.41
N ILE A 472 34.31 15.92 0.55
CA ILE A 472 32.97 15.37 0.74
C ILE A 472 31.99 16.53 0.76
N ASP A 473 31.17 16.64 -0.30
CA ASP A 473 30.07 17.59 -0.31
C ASP A 473 28.92 17.05 0.52
N LEU A 474 28.63 17.70 1.61
CA LEU A 474 27.53 17.41 2.52
C LEU A 474 26.29 18.14 2.00
N LEU A 475 25.18 17.44 1.83
CA LEU A 475 23.93 18.02 1.29
C LEU A 475 23.32 19.10 2.19
N ASN A 476 23.69 19.13 3.48
CA ASN A 476 23.23 20.07 4.47
C ASN A 476 24.39 20.82 5.11
N ASN A 477 24.12 21.98 5.67
CA ASN A 477 25.08 22.70 6.49
C ASN A 477 25.15 22.06 7.87
N PHE A 478 26.36 21.80 8.33
CA PHE A 478 26.66 21.31 9.68
C PHE A 478 27.47 22.34 10.44
N ASN A 479 27.41 22.29 11.75
CA ASN A 479 28.19 23.14 12.64
C ASN A 479 28.54 22.35 13.90
N GLU A 480 29.35 21.31 13.72
CA GLU A 480 29.70 20.35 14.77
C GLU A 480 31.08 19.71 14.55
N ASN A 481 31.65 19.18 15.64
CA ASN A 481 32.87 18.38 15.59
C ASN A 481 32.54 16.95 15.17
N THR A 482 33.40 16.38 14.36
CA THR A 482 33.37 14.96 14.00
C THR A 482 34.77 14.37 14.02
N THR A 483 34.86 13.08 14.38
CA THR A 483 36.08 12.32 14.25
C THR A 483 36.02 11.51 12.96
N VAL A 484 36.96 11.76 12.07
CA VAL A 484 37.14 10.97 10.83
C VAL A 484 38.12 9.84 11.07
N ILE A 485 37.73 8.62 10.76
CA ILE A 485 38.54 7.42 10.89
C ILE A 485 38.71 6.78 9.52
N ILE A 486 39.93 6.44 9.14
CA ILE A 486 40.23 5.64 7.96
C ILE A 486 40.79 4.28 8.39
N THR A 487 40.18 3.21 7.86
CA THR A 487 40.62 1.84 8.09
C THR A 487 41.04 1.17 6.79
N ASN A 488 42.02 0.24 6.85
CA ASN A 488 42.32 -0.66 5.74
C ASN A 488 41.30 -1.82 5.69
N LEU A 489 41.41 -2.69 4.69
CA LEU A 489 40.50 -3.84 4.51
C LEU A 489 40.55 -4.87 5.65
N LEU A 490 41.59 -4.87 6.48
CA LEU A 490 41.70 -5.73 7.66
C LEU A 490 41.08 -5.08 8.91
N GLY A 491 40.44 -3.92 8.77
CA GLY A 491 39.82 -3.18 9.89
C GLY A 491 40.80 -2.41 10.76
N LYS A 492 42.11 -2.39 10.39
CA LYS A 492 43.13 -1.62 11.14
C LYS A 492 42.95 -0.14 10.86
N VAL A 493 42.81 0.67 11.91
CA VAL A 493 42.81 2.13 11.82
C VAL A 493 44.21 2.61 11.33
N VAL A 494 44.21 3.39 10.26
CA VAL A 494 45.42 3.94 9.63
C VAL A 494 45.46 5.46 9.66
N TYR A 495 44.36 6.10 9.96
CA TYR A 495 44.25 7.55 10.11
C TYR A 495 43.08 7.90 11.02
N THR A 496 43.27 8.88 11.90
CA THR A 496 42.21 9.46 12.75
C THR A 496 42.42 10.95 12.84
N HIS A 497 41.39 11.74 12.64
CA HIS A 497 41.46 13.19 12.69
C HIS A 497 40.13 13.80 13.18
N GLU A 498 40.21 14.75 14.09
CA GLU A 498 39.04 15.52 14.53
C GLU A 498 38.89 16.75 13.64
N VAL A 499 37.72 16.94 13.11
CA VAL A 499 37.38 18.03 12.19
C VAL A 499 36.14 18.77 12.70
N PHE A 500 36.23 20.10 12.74
CA PHE A 500 35.06 20.94 12.91
C PHE A 500 34.45 21.21 11.55
N VAL A 501 33.27 20.67 11.30
CA VAL A 501 32.52 20.88 10.06
C VAL A 501 31.70 22.14 10.21
N ASN A 502 31.98 23.16 9.37
CA ASN A 502 31.24 24.41 9.31
C ASN A 502 30.77 24.63 7.86
N GLY A 503 29.50 24.40 7.59
CA GLY A 503 28.93 24.47 6.25
C GLY A 503 28.64 23.09 5.65
N SER A 504 28.67 23.01 4.31
CA SER A 504 28.29 21.82 3.54
C SER A 504 29.46 21.07 2.93
N ASN A 505 30.66 21.26 3.45
CA ASN A 505 31.86 20.59 2.93
C ASN A 505 32.73 20.05 4.06
N LEU A 506 33.20 18.81 3.91
CA LEU A 506 34.22 18.20 4.76
C LEU A 506 35.45 17.88 3.90
N GLN A 507 36.59 18.46 4.24
CA GLN A 507 37.83 18.25 3.52
C GLN A 507 38.91 17.61 4.42
N LEU A 508 39.55 16.60 3.91
CA LEU A 508 40.71 15.95 4.52
C LEU A 508 41.93 16.12 3.62
N ASN A 509 43.06 16.53 4.19
CA ASN A 509 44.30 16.77 3.49
C ASN A 509 45.43 15.92 4.11
N HIS A 510 46.58 15.88 3.45
CA HIS A 510 47.81 15.21 3.93
C HIS A 510 47.65 13.69 4.09
N LEU A 511 47.01 13.04 3.10
CA LEU A 511 46.81 11.59 3.06
C LEU A 511 47.93 10.85 2.25
N THR A 512 49.04 11.53 1.94
CA THR A 512 50.18 10.95 1.21
C THR A 512 50.84 9.79 1.93
N HIS A 513 50.70 9.70 3.27
CA HIS A 513 51.25 8.63 4.10
C HIS A 513 50.52 7.29 3.96
N LEU A 514 49.33 7.29 3.33
CA LEU A 514 48.58 6.07 3.04
C LEU A 514 49.20 5.37 1.82
N ASN A 515 49.46 4.07 1.94
CA ASN A 515 49.90 3.25 0.82
C ASN A 515 48.79 3.10 -0.22
N SER A 516 49.16 2.80 -1.47
CA SER A 516 48.18 2.47 -2.51
C SER A 516 47.33 1.28 -2.08
N GLY A 517 46.01 1.42 -2.23
CA GLY A 517 45.07 0.37 -1.80
C GLY A 517 43.63 0.86 -1.58
N LEU A 518 42.78 -0.07 -1.16
CA LEU A 518 41.36 0.19 -0.84
C LEU A 518 41.22 0.47 0.67
N TYR A 519 40.49 1.51 0.99
CA TYR A 519 40.27 1.99 2.34
C TYR A 519 38.78 2.27 2.60
N LEU A 520 38.44 2.33 3.88
CA LEU A 520 37.12 2.70 4.37
C LEU A 520 37.25 3.95 5.25
N LEU A 521 36.58 5.03 4.87
CA LEU A 521 36.49 6.27 5.63
C LEU A 521 35.16 6.29 6.41
N THR A 522 35.23 6.61 7.69
CA THR A 522 34.07 6.65 8.61
C THR A 522 34.08 7.97 9.39
N PHE A 523 32.93 8.63 9.51
CA PHE A 523 32.72 9.79 10.39
C PHE A 523 31.25 9.86 10.83
N ALA A 524 30.95 10.64 11.86
CA ALA A 524 29.59 10.83 12.36
C ALA A 524 29.19 12.30 12.27
N LEU A 525 27.97 12.59 11.77
CA LEU A 525 27.34 13.91 11.80
C LEU A 525 25.88 13.74 12.22
N ASN A 526 25.36 14.62 13.09
CA ASN A 526 24.03 14.53 13.68
C ASN A 526 23.73 13.14 14.27
N ASN A 527 24.67 12.55 15.01
CA ASN A 527 24.61 11.20 15.59
C ASN A 527 24.41 10.08 14.56
N ARG A 528 24.72 10.33 13.27
CA ARG A 528 24.68 9.31 12.22
C ARG A 528 26.08 9.01 11.73
N ILE A 529 26.40 7.73 11.61
CA ILE A 529 27.68 7.27 11.09
C ILE A 529 27.61 7.21 9.56
N HIS A 530 28.58 7.81 8.90
CA HIS A 530 28.75 7.81 7.47
C HIS A 530 30.02 7.05 7.10
N GLN A 531 29.95 6.23 6.05
CA GLN A 531 31.05 5.36 5.67
C GLN A 531 31.21 5.29 4.15
N PHE A 532 32.45 5.41 3.65
CA PHE A 532 32.79 5.43 2.22
C PHE A 532 33.97 4.55 1.92
N LYS A 533 33.91 3.84 0.79
CA LYS A 533 35.09 3.14 0.23
C LYS A 533 35.79 4.06 -0.75
N PHE A 534 37.09 4.14 -0.66
CA PHE A 534 37.91 4.88 -1.61
C PHE A 534 39.19 4.15 -1.96
N ILE A 535 39.75 4.46 -3.13
CA ILE A 535 41.02 3.95 -3.63
C ILE A 535 42.06 5.04 -3.45
N LYS A 536 43.19 4.69 -2.83
CA LYS A 536 44.41 5.48 -2.78
C LYS A 536 45.36 4.99 -3.88
N ASN A 537 45.79 5.92 -4.76
CA ASN A 537 46.80 5.66 -5.77
C ASN A 537 48.19 5.63 -5.17
#